data_6499cebcd99bddca75952f21162ad7fa
#
_entry.id   6499cebcd99bddca75952f21162ad7fa
#
_cell.length_a   1.000
_cell.length_b   1.000
_cell.length_c   1.000
_cell.angle_alpha   90.00
_cell.angle_beta   90.00
_cell.angle_gamma   90.00
#
_symmetry.space_group_name_H-M   'P 1'
#
loop_
_entity.id
_entity.type
_entity.pdbx_description
1 polymer ?
#
loop_
_entity_poly.entity_id
_entity_poly.type
_entity_poly.pdbx_seq_one_letter_code
_entity_poly.pdbx_strand_id
1 'polypeptide(L)'
;PPSSIKTHNTMDDESLISHASNLDTKNLYSSNWPSQSWWLSLEDSQLNQLIAKALKNSPDIQMANANLEKASAFVMSADSKFDPVVSADAGVTRSRLSRVEDYSYQGNKYGTVYNLGLNMNYSFDLWGGNKAAWIASVNDQKAAEIDHQAAKINLSSAIIRIYIQLANAYSLEDLAKEDLERTQRIVSITRQLLSNGLTSDDHLYTAQGNE
;
A
#
# COMPACT_ATOMS: atom_id res chain seq x y z
N PRO A 1 -32.37 26.28 -18.02
CA PRO A 1 -31.16 26.06 -17.25
C PRO A 1 -31.57 25.42 -15.95
N PRO A 2 -31.02 24.27 -15.56
CA PRO A 2 -31.34 23.67 -14.27
C PRO A 2 -30.73 24.56 -13.19
N SER A 3 -31.59 24.90 -12.23
CA SER A 3 -31.26 25.61 -11.01
C SER A 3 -30.07 24.95 -10.31
N SER A 4 -29.12 25.76 -9.87
CA SER A 4 -27.94 25.37 -9.11
C SER A 4 -28.30 24.35 -8.03
N ILE A 5 -27.75 23.15 -8.14
CA ILE A 5 -27.71 22.19 -7.04
C ILE A 5 -26.87 22.90 -5.98
N LYS A 6 -27.53 23.35 -4.91
CA LYS A 6 -26.84 23.74 -3.70
C LYS A 6 -26.19 22.47 -3.19
N THR A 7 -24.90 22.32 -3.41
CA THR A 7 -24.09 21.38 -2.66
C THR A 7 -24.32 21.71 -1.18
N HIS A 8 -24.94 20.77 -0.46
CA HIS A 8 -24.97 20.82 1.00
C HIS A 8 -23.53 21.09 1.45
N ASN A 9 -23.36 22.13 2.25
CA ASN A 9 -22.10 22.37 2.95
C ASN A 9 -21.66 21.02 3.51
N THR A 10 -20.52 20.51 3.03
CA THR A 10 -19.74 19.57 3.78
C THR A 10 -19.72 20.12 5.21
N MET A 11 -20.23 19.33 6.17
CA MET A 11 -20.09 19.68 7.58
C MET A 11 -18.65 20.11 7.76
N ASP A 12 -18.48 21.34 8.21
CA ASP A 12 -17.17 21.87 8.56
C ASP A 12 -16.74 21.05 9.77
N ASP A 13 -16.01 19.95 9.55
CA ASP A 13 -15.50 19.09 10.61
C ASP A 13 -14.73 19.91 11.65
N GLU A 14 -14.11 21.00 11.22
CA GLU A 14 -13.44 21.98 12.04
C GLU A 14 -14.39 22.68 13.03
N SER A 15 -15.63 22.99 12.63
CA SER A 15 -16.62 23.62 13.49
C SER A 15 -17.20 22.65 14.53
N LEU A 16 -17.37 21.39 14.19
CA LEU A 16 -17.85 20.35 15.12
C LEU A 16 -16.79 20.00 16.16
N ILE A 17 -15.53 19.94 15.77
CA ILE A 17 -14.40 19.65 16.67
C ILE A 17 -14.15 20.83 17.62
N SER A 18 -14.30 22.07 17.16
CA SER A 18 -14.11 23.26 17.99
C SER A 18 -15.18 23.43 19.10
N HIS A 19 -16.36 22.79 18.94
CA HIS A 19 -17.44 22.78 19.93
C HIS A 19 -17.35 21.59 20.89
N ALA A 20 -16.49 20.64 20.68
CA ALA A 20 -16.25 19.53 21.60
C ALA A 20 -15.31 19.99 22.73
N SER A 21 -15.89 20.59 23.79
CA SER A 21 -15.16 21.19 24.92
C SER A 21 -14.24 20.24 25.71
N ASN A 22 -14.23 18.97 25.41
CA ASN A 22 -13.42 17.93 26.07
C ASN A 22 -12.21 17.43 25.25
N LEU A 23 -11.99 17.94 24.04
CA LEU A 23 -10.85 17.57 23.22
C LEU A 23 -9.86 18.73 23.23
N ASP A 24 -8.65 18.48 23.70
CA ASP A 24 -7.53 19.41 23.57
C ASP A 24 -7.15 19.53 22.09
N THR A 25 -7.87 20.42 21.38
CA THR A 25 -7.78 20.57 19.92
C THR A 25 -6.38 20.96 19.45
N LYS A 26 -5.56 21.59 20.32
CA LYS A 26 -4.18 21.93 19.97
C LYS A 26 -3.31 20.73 19.61
N ASN A 27 -3.59 19.55 20.18
CA ASN A 27 -2.84 18.33 19.89
C ASN A 27 -3.43 17.52 18.72
N LEU A 28 -4.69 17.77 18.33
CA LEU A 28 -5.32 17.09 17.19
C LEU A 28 -4.92 17.69 15.83
N TYR A 29 -4.65 19.00 15.78
CA TYR A 29 -4.24 19.70 14.55
C TYR A 29 -2.73 19.62 14.25
N SER A 30 -1.93 19.13 15.17
CA SER A 30 -0.51 18.84 14.91
C SER A 30 -0.27 17.43 14.40
N SER A 31 -1.29 16.79 13.84
CA SER A 31 -1.13 15.47 13.22
C SER A 31 -0.33 15.59 11.90
N ASN A 32 0.93 15.94 12.05
CA ASN A 32 1.89 15.49 11.06
C ASN A 32 1.73 13.98 10.96
N TRP A 33 1.44 13.49 9.76
CA TRP A 33 1.52 12.07 9.47
C TRP A 33 2.78 11.51 10.15
N PRO A 34 2.70 10.33 10.77
CA PRO A 34 3.88 9.71 11.36
C PRO A 34 5.01 9.77 10.34
N SER A 35 6.19 10.15 10.78
CA SER A 35 7.37 10.18 9.89
C SER A 35 7.45 8.84 9.14
N GLN A 36 7.88 8.86 7.88
CA GLN A 36 7.97 7.64 7.07
C GLN A 36 8.79 6.52 7.74
N SER A 37 9.54 6.86 8.77
CA SER A 37 10.44 5.97 9.53
C SER A 37 10.19 6.07 11.03
N TRP A 38 8.91 6.17 11.44
CA TRP A 38 8.52 6.37 12.85
C TRP A 38 9.08 5.31 13.81
N TRP A 39 9.36 4.09 13.32
CA TRP A 39 9.92 2.99 14.11
C TRP A 39 11.38 3.23 14.55
N LEU A 40 12.10 4.18 13.93
CA LEU A 40 13.46 4.53 14.33
C LEU A 40 13.51 5.11 15.75
N SER A 41 12.40 5.69 16.23
CA SER A 41 12.27 6.18 17.61
C SER A 41 12.29 5.07 18.65
N LEU A 42 12.18 3.79 18.26
CA LEU A 42 12.30 2.64 19.16
C LEU A 42 13.76 2.25 19.44
N GLU A 43 14.72 2.88 18.73
CA GLU A 43 16.19 2.74 18.93
C GLU A 43 16.72 1.28 18.87
N ASP A 44 15.97 0.36 18.25
CA ASP A 44 16.34 -1.04 18.07
C ASP A 44 16.92 -1.26 16.67
N SER A 45 18.23 -1.52 16.60
CA SER A 45 18.96 -1.70 15.35
C SER A 45 18.56 -2.98 14.59
N GLN A 46 18.21 -4.05 15.32
CA GLN A 46 17.80 -5.31 14.73
C GLN A 46 16.41 -5.18 14.11
N LEU A 47 15.48 -4.55 14.82
CA LEU A 47 14.14 -4.24 14.32
C LEU A 47 14.21 -3.33 13.08
N ASN A 48 15.09 -2.32 13.10
CA ASN A 48 15.27 -1.41 11.96
C ASN A 48 15.73 -2.14 10.70
N GLN A 49 16.68 -3.07 10.81
CA GLN A 49 17.14 -3.90 9.70
C GLN A 49 16.03 -4.83 9.18
N LEU A 50 15.25 -5.41 10.09
CA LEU A 50 14.14 -6.30 9.74
C LEU A 50 13.08 -5.55 8.93
N ILE A 51 12.67 -4.36 9.40
CA ILE A 51 11.68 -3.52 8.71
C ILE A 51 12.22 -3.06 7.35
N ALA A 52 13.47 -2.60 7.28
CA ALA A 52 14.07 -2.17 6.03
C ALA A 52 14.11 -3.30 4.98
N LYS A 53 14.47 -4.53 5.41
CA LYS A 53 14.46 -5.72 4.55
C LYS A 53 13.05 -6.09 4.08
N ALA A 54 12.07 -6.00 4.99
CA ALA A 54 10.68 -6.30 4.66
C ALA A 54 10.09 -5.29 3.69
N LEU A 55 10.28 -3.98 3.91
CA LEU A 55 9.81 -2.92 3.01
C LEU A 55 10.40 -3.05 1.60
N LYS A 56 11.65 -3.50 1.48
CA LYS A 56 12.30 -3.70 0.18
C LYS A 56 11.76 -4.92 -0.58
N ASN A 57 11.39 -5.99 0.11
CA ASN A 57 11.08 -7.28 -0.50
C ASN A 57 9.59 -7.66 -0.43
N SER A 58 8.73 -6.84 0.19
CA SER A 58 7.31 -7.14 0.32
C SER A 58 6.59 -7.05 -1.02
N PRO A 59 5.86 -8.09 -1.44
CA PRO A 59 5.01 -8.04 -2.63
C PRO A 59 3.91 -6.99 -2.52
N ASP A 60 3.36 -6.75 -1.33
CA ASP A 60 2.30 -5.76 -1.11
C ASP A 60 2.81 -4.35 -1.35
N ILE A 61 4.04 -4.04 -0.93
CA ILE A 61 4.68 -2.75 -1.23
C ILE A 61 4.97 -2.60 -2.72
N GLN A 62 5.40 -3.68 -3.39
CA GLN A 62 5.61 -3.66 -4.84
C GLN A 62 4.30 -3.43 -5.59
N MET A 63 3.20 -4.05 -5.15
CA MET A 63 1.87 -3.83 -5.72
C MET A 63 1.40 -2.40 -5.49
N ALA A 64 1.60 -1.82 -4.30
CA ALA A 64 1.27 -0.43 -4.02
C ALA A 64 2.08 0.54 -4.89
N ASN A 65 3.39 0.27 -5.11
CA ASN A 65 4.22 1.02 -6.05
C ASN A 65 3.69 0.95 -7.49
N ALA A 66 3.37 -0.25 -7.97
CA ALA A 66 2.84 -0.44 -9.33
C ALA A 66 1.49 0.29 -9.52
N ASN A 67 0.64 0.32 -8.50
CA ASN A 67 -0.61 1.08 -8.52
C ASN A 67 -0.36 2.59 -8.59
N LEU A 68 0.62 3.10 -7.86
CA LEU A 68 1.03 4.51 -7.92
C LEU A 68 1.60 4.87 -9.30
N GLU A 69 2.46 4.03 -9.88
CA GLU A 69 2.98 4.21 -11.24
C GLU A 69 1.85 4.20 -12.28
N LYS A 70 0.89 3.28 -12.13
CA LYS A 70 -0.30 3.24 -12.98
C LYS A 70 -1.13 4.52 -12.88
N ALA A 71 -1.36 5.03 -11.67
CA ALA A 71 -2.08 6.29 -11.47
C ALA A 71 -1.32 7.48 -12.10
N SER A 72 0.00 7.51 -11.97
CA SER A 72 0.86 8.50 -12.62
C SER A 72 0.74 8.44 -14.16
N ALA A 73 0.72 7.23 -14.74
CA ALA A 73 0.52 7.06 -16.17
C ALA A 73 -0.86 7.57 -16.65
N PHE A 74 -1.90 7.43 -15.84
CA PHE A 74 -3.21 8.00 -16.15
C PHE A 74 -3.20 9.54 -16.15
N VAL A 75 -2.46 10.18 -15.23
CA VAL A 75 -2.26 11.64 -15.27
C VAL A 75 -1.58 12.05 -16.57
N MET A 76 -0.51 11.38 -16.98
CA MET A 76 0.18 11.66 -18.26
C MET A 76 -0.75 11.43 -19.46
N SER A 77 -1.58 10.39 -19.42
CA SER A 77 -2.57 10.12 -20.48
C SER A 77 -3.67 11.17 -20.53
N ALA A 78 -4.10 11.72 -19.39
CA ALA A 78 -5.07 12.81 -19.35
C ALA A 78 -4.45 14.14 -19.82
N ASP A 79 -3.19 14.37 -19.49
CA ASP A 79 -2.42 15.55 -19.89
C ASP A 79 -2.21 15.59 -21.42
N SER A 80 -1.90 14.43 -22.03
CA SER A 80 -1.69 14.33 -23.48
C SER A 80 -2.92 14.72 -24.33
N LYS A 81 -4.12 14.79 -23.72
CA LYS A 81 -5.31 15.28 -24.43
C LYS A 81 -5.29 16.79 -24.71
N PHE A 82 -4.40 17.52 -24.07
CA PHE A 82 -4.19 18.94 -24.37
C PHE A 82 -3.21 19.17 -25.53
N ASP A 83 -2.52 18.11 -25.98
CA ASP A 83 -1.57 18.20 -27.08
C ASP A 83 -2.18 17.78 -28.42
N PRO A 84 -1.70 18.32 -29.54
CA PRO A 84 -2.09 17.86 -30.87
C PRO A 84 -1.54 16.45 -31.12
N VAL A 85 -2.38 15.57 -31.67
CA VAL A 85 -1.98 14.24 -32.10
C VAL A 85 -1.55 14.32 -33.57
N VAL A 86 -0.29 14.01 -33.83
CA VAL A 86 0.27 13.91 -35.17
C VAL A 86 0.48 12.45 -35.51
N SER A 87 -0.09 12.00 -36.61
CA SER A 87 0.09 10.63 -37.13
C SER A 87 0.59 10.68 -38.57
N ALA A 88 1.53 9.79 -38.88
CA ALA A 88 2.01 9.57 -40.23
C ALA A 88 1.66 8.15 -40.66
N ASP A 89 1.11 8.00 -41.86
CA ASP A 89 0.79 6.73 -42.46
C ASP A 89 1.52 6.55 -43.79
N ALA A 90 2.01 5.37 -44.02
CA ALA A 90 2.59 4.97 -45.28
C ALA A 90 2.09 3.59 -45.68
N GLY A 91 1.63 3.43 -46.89
CA GLY A 91 1.10 2.18 -47.37
C GLY A 91 1.49 1.88 -48.81
N VAL A 92 1.59 0.61 -49.13
CA VAL A 92 1.77 0.09 -50.49
C VAL A 92 0.68 -0.94 -50.75
N THR A 93 -0.17 -0.65 -51.73
CA THR A 93 -1.23 -1.57 -52.11
C THR A 93 -0.99 -2.05 -53.53
N ARG A 94 -0.83 -3.36 -53.72
CA ARG A 94 -0.76 -3.98 -55.05
C ARG A 94 -2.03 -4.75 -55.30
N SER A 95 -2.79 -4.31 -56.30
CA SER A 95 -4.05 -4.93 -56.67
C SER A 95 -4.09 -5.29 -58.13
N ARG A 96 -4.86 -6.32 -58.48
CA ARG A 96 -5.17 -6.67 -59.89
C ARG A 96 -6.46 -5.95 -60.27
N LEU A 97 -6.35 -5.09 -61.27
CA LEU A 97 -7.50 -4.34 -61.78
C LEU A 97 -8.51 -5.28 -62.46
N SER A 98 -9.79 -5.10 -62.13
CA SER A 98 -10.89 -5.84 -62.72
C SER A 98 -11.10 -5.41 -64.17
N ARG A 99 -11.37 -6.35 -65.05
CA ARG A 99 -11.74 -6.03 -66.46
C ARG A 99 -13.06 -5.33 -66.55
N VAL A 100 -13.95 -5.53 -65.61
CA VAL A 100 -15.32 -5.00 -65.67
C VAL A 100 -15.40 -3.58 -65.17
N GLU A 101 -14.51 -3.20 -64.23
CA GLU A 101 -14.51 -1.87 -63.59
C GLU A 101 -13.40 -0.94 -64.16
N ASP A 102 -12.65 -1.39 -65.11
CA ASP A 102 -11.51 -0.63 -65.65
C ASP A 102 -11.90 0.14 -66.91
N TYR A 103 -12.26 1.42 -66.73
CA TYR A 103 -12.54 2.36 -67.81
C TYR A 103 -11.30 2.79 -68.59
N SER A 104 -10.09 2.48 -68.08
CA SER A 104 -8.80 2.86 -68.74
C SER A 104 -8.20 1.77 -69.64
N TYR A 105 -8.91 0.68 -69.90
CA TYR A 105 -8.48 -0.49 -70.70
C TYR A 105 -7.21 -1.19 -70.16
N GLN A 106 -6.89 -1.01 -68.89
CA GLN A 106 -5.76 -1.65 -68.20
C GLN A 106 -6.18 -2.92 -67.43
N GLY A 107 -7.43 -3.36 -67.58
CA GLY A 107 -7.98 -4.50 -66.90
C GLY A 107 -7.11 -5.77 -67.02
N ASN A 108 -7.04 -6.58 -65.95
CA ASN A 108 -6.23 -7.77 -65.80
C ASN A 108 -4.71 -7.48 -65.58
N LYS A 109 -4.29 -6.23 -65.35
CA LYS A 109 -2.93 -5.85 -64.98
C LYS A 109 -2.83 -5.61 -63.51
N TYR A 110 -1.63 -5.78 -62.95
CA TYR A 110 -1.36 -5.41 -61.59
C TYR A 110 -1.01 -3.93 -61.50
N GLY A 111 -1.72 -3.19 -60.64
CA GLY A 111 -1.40 -1.84 -60.28
C GLY A 111 -0.80 -1.80 -58.87
N THR A 112 0.21 -0.94 -58.69
CA THR A 112 0.75 -0.65 -57.35
C THR A 112 0.49 0.81 -57.01
N VAL A 113 -0.14 1.03 -55.88
CA VAL A 113 -0.42 2.35 -55.36
C VAL A 113 0.40 2.56 -54.07
N TYR A 114 1.11 3.68 -54.03
CA TYR A 114 1.86 4.12 -52.86
C TYR A 114 1.09 5.27 -52.26
N ASN A 115 0.80 5.19 -50.93
CA ASN A 115 0.20 6.28 -50.18
C ASN A 115 1.12 6.71 -49.07
N LEU A 116 1.24 8.00 -48.86
CA LEU A 116 1.90 8.63 -47.73
C LEU A 116 0.98 9.72 -47.21
N GLY A 117 0.62 9.68 -45.96
CA GLY A 117 -0.25 10.63 -45.30
C GLY A 117 0.39 11.20 -44.05
N LEU A 118 0.08 12.43 -43.74
CA LEU A 118 0.39 13.10 -42.48
C LEU A 118 -0.91 13.75 -42.00
N ASN A 119 -1.38 13.33 -40.81
CA ASN A 119 -2.59 13.84 -40.22
C ASN A 119 -2.27 14.49 -38.87
N MET A 120 -2.89 15.65 -38.63
CA MET A 120 -2.84 16.33 -37.34
C MET A 120 -4.26 16.54 -36.84
N ASN A 121 -4.49 16.14 -35.61
CA ASN A 121 -5.78 16.32 -34.95
C ASN A 121 -5.57 17.05 -33.61
N TYR A 122 -6.35 18.09 -33.37
CA TYR A 122 -6.34 18.86 -32.13
C TYR A 122 -7.75 19.14 -31.65
N SER A 123 -8.03 18.86 -30.38
CA SER A 123 -9.35 19.05 -29.77
C SER A 123 -9.30 20.19 -28.76
N PHE A 124 -10.04 21.26 -29.00
CA PHE A 124 -10.16 22.39 -28.08
C PHE A 124 -11.11 22.04 -26.93
N ASP A 125 -10.67 22.21 -25.69
CA ASP A 125 -11.48 21.96 -24.49
C ASP A 125 -12.34 23.19 -24.13
N LEU A 126 -13.38 23.45 -24.93
CA LEU A 126 -14.26 24.64 -24.78
C LEU A 126 -15.13 24.60 -23.51
N TRP A 127 -15.42 23.42 -23.00
CA TRP A 127 -16.31 23.22 -21.84
C TRP A 127 -15.56 22.73 -20.59
N GLY A 128 -14.27 22.58 -20.65
CA GLY A 128 -13.44 22.16 -19.53
C GLY A 128 -13.53 20.67 -19.17
N GLY A 129 -14.03 19.83 -20.08
CA GLY A 129 -14.16 18.40 -19.85
C GLY A 129 -12.83 17.67 -19.70
N ASN A 130 -11.85 17.98 -20.57
CA ASN A 130 -10.49 17.44 -20.46
C ASN A 130 -9.79 17.92 -19.19
N LYS A 131 -9.96 19.21 -18.85
CA LYS A 131 -9.42 19.77 -17.60
C LYS A 131 -10.00 19.09 -16.36
N ALA A 132 -11.29 18.84 -16.33
CA ALA A 132 -11.94 18.13 -15.23
C ALA A 132 -11.42 16.68 -15.12
N ALA A 133 -11.26 15.97 -16.23
CA ALA A 133 -10.70 14.62 -16.27
C ALA A 133 -9.24 14.59 -15.82
N TRP A 134 -8.44 15.56 -16.19
CA TRP A 134 -7.07 15.70 -15.72
C TRP A 134 -7.00 15.96 -14.20
N ILE A 135 -7.82 16.86 -13.66
CA ILE A 135 -7.90 17.11 -12.22
C ILE A 135 -8.30 15.82 -11.47
N ALA A 136 -9.27 15.07 -11.99
CA ALA A 136 -9.67 13.79 -11.40
C ALA A 136 -8.49 12.80 -11.35
N SER A 137 -7.76 12.64 -12.45
CA SER A 137 -6.60 11.74 -12.50
C SER A 137 -5.47 12.16 -11.54
N VAL A 138 -5.24 13.48 -11.35
CA VAL A 138 -4.29 13.99 -10.36
C VAL A 138 -4.72 13.65 -8.93
N ASN A 139 -6.03 13.73 -8.63
CA ASN A 139 -6.55 13.35 -7.32
C ASN A 139 -6.46 11.82 -7.09
N ASP A 140 -6.71 11.01 -8.13
CA ASP A 140 -6.51 9.56 -8.07
C ASP A 140 -5.05 9.18 -7.83
N GLN A 141 -4.10 9.90 -8.44
CA GLN A 141 -2.68 9.72 -8.17
C GLN A 141 -2.34 10.04 -6.71
N LYS A 142 -2.87 11.15 -6.14
CA LYS A 142 -2.68 11.49 -4.73
C LYS A 142 -3.28 10.43 -3.81
N ALA A 143 -4.44 9.89 -4.15
CA ALA A 143 -5.04 8.79 -3.39
C ALA A 143 -4.13 7.54 -3.40
N ALA A 144 -3.60 7.15 -4.57
CA ALA A 144 -2.65 6.04 -4.68
C ALA A 144 -1.35 6.27 -3.91
N GLU A 145 -0.88 7.52 -3.80
CA GLU A 145 0.28 7.89 -2.98
C GLU A 145 -0.01 7.68 -1.48
N ILE A 146 -1.20 8.08 -1.02
CA ILE A 146 -1.65 7.85 0.36
C ILE A 146 -1.78 6.35 0.64
N ASP A 147 -2.37 5.57 -0.27
CA ASP A 147 -2.49 4.12 -0.13
C ASP A 147 -1.12 3.44 -0.03
N HIS A 148 -0.15 3.88 -0.81
CA HIS A 148 1.22 3.40 -0.72
C HIS A 148 1.87 3.71 0.64
N GLN A 149 1.64 4.90 1.20
CA GLN A 149 2.09 5.27 2.55
C GLN A 149 1.41 4.39 3.62
N ALA A 150 0.09 4.18 3.49
CA ALA A 150 -0.67 3.34 4.39
C ALA A 150 -0.16 1.88 4.37
N ALA A 151 0.17 1.33 3.20
CA ALA A 151 0.76 0.01 3.08
C ALA A 151 2.09 -0.12 3.85
N LYS A 152 2.97 0.90 3.77
CA LYS A 152 4.23 0.92 4.55
C LYS A 152 3.98 0.95 6.07
N ILE A 153 3.03 1.77 6.52
CA ILE A 153 2.68 1.86 7.94
C ILE A 153 2.11 0.54 8.44
N ASN A 154 1.21 -0.07 7.68
CA ASN A 154 0.59 -1.35 8.02
C ASN A 154 1.63 -2.47 8.14
N LEU A 155 2.54 -2.57 7.17
CA LEU A 155 3.60 -3.59 7.19
C LEU A 155 4.55 -3.37 8.38
N SER A 156 5.04 -2.15 8.60
CA SER A 156 5.93 -1.85 9.71
C SER A 156 5.28 -2.12 11.06
N SER A 157 4.02 -1.74 11.24
CA SER A 157 3.25 -1.99 12.47
C SER A 157 3.03 -3.49 12.72
N ALA A 158 2.76 -4.26 11.67
CA ALA A 158 2.61 -5.72 11.79
C ALA A 158 3.91 -6.38 12.24
N ILE A 159 5.05 -5.97 11.65
CA ILE A 159 6.37 -6.49 12.03
C ILE A 159 6.69 -6.16 13.49
N ILE A 160 6.49 -4.92 13.92
CA ILE A 160 6.74 -4.49 15.30
C ILE A 160 5.89 -5.30 16.28
N ARG A 161 4.61 -5.52 15.97
CA ARG A 161 3.73 -6.33 16.81
C ARG A 161 4.25 -7.74 16.99
N ILE A 162 4.66 -8.39 15.90
CA ILE A 162 5.21 -9.76 15.95
C ILE A 162 6.54 -9.78 16.70
N TYR A 163 7.38 -8.77 16.50
CA TYR A 163 8.66 -8.63 17.20
C TYR A 163 8.49 -8.53 18.72
N ILE A 164 7.54 -7.72 19.18
CA ILE A 164 7.19 -7.60 20.60
C ILE A 164 6.63 -8.92 21.14
N GLN A 165 5.76 -9.61 20.38
CA GLN A 165 5.23 -10.91 20.77
C GLN A 165 6.34 -11.96 20.91
N LEU A 166 7.32 -11.94 20.01
CA LEU A 166 8.49 -12.82 20.08
C LEU A 166 9.33 -12.53 21.34
N ALA A 167 9.61 -11.26 21.63
CA ALA A 167 10.33 -10.86 22.84
C ALA A 167 9.61 -11.31 24.11
N ASN A 168 8.28 -11.15 24.15
CA ASN A 168 7.46 -11.64 25.26
C ASN A 168 7.51 -13.17 25.40
N ALA A 169 7.53 -13.91 24.28
CA ALA A 169 7.61 -15.37 24.30
C ALA A 169 8.94 -15.85 24.90
N TYR A 170 10.07 -15.19 24.57
CA TYR A 170 11.36 -15.48 25.19
C TYR A 170 11.38 -15.18 26.69
N SER A 171 10.79 -14.03 27.09
CA SER A 171 10.70 -13.68 28.51
C SER A 171 9.86 -14.70 29.31
N LEU A 172 8.78 -15.21 28.71
CA LEU A 172 7.96 -16.27 29.31
C LEU A 172 8.71 -17.61 29.40
N GLU A 173 9.50 -17.95 28.37
CA GLU A 173 10.35 -19.13 28.39
C GLU A 173 11.39 -19.07 29.53
N ASP A 174 12.05 -17.94 29.68
CA ASP A 174 13.05 -17.73 30.73
C ASP A 174 12.40 -17.81 32.13
N LEU A 175 11.22 -17.18 32.30
CA LEU A 175 10.45 -17.30 33.55
C LEU A 175 10.05 -18.74 33.87
N ALA A 176 9.61 -19.50 32.86
CA ALA A 176 9.27 -20.91 33.05
C ALA A 176 10.48 -21.76 33.43
N LYS A 177 11.67 -21.47 32.88
CA LYS A 177 12.92 -22.16 33.29
C LYS A 177 13.27 -21.85 34.74
N GLU A 178 13.18 -20.59 35.15
CA GLU A 178 13.45 -20.18 36.53
C GLU A 178 12.45 -20.85 37.51
N ASP A 179 11.18 -20.96 37.10
CA ASP A 179 10.15 -21.62 37.93
C ASP A 179 10.40 -23.13 38.04
N LEU A 180 10.80 -23.78 36.95
CA LEU A 180 11.22 -25.18 36.96
C LEU A 180 12.41 -25.40 37.89
N GLU A 181 13.46 -24.60 37.81
CA GLU A 181 14.62 -24.70 38.70
C GLU A 181 14.21 -24.52 40.18
N ARG A 182 13.29 -23.60 40.46
CA ARG A 182 12.77 -23.36 41.81
C ARG A 182 12.02 -24.56 42.33
N THR A 183 11.11 -25.13 41.54
CA THR A 183 10.33 -26.33 41.95
C THR A 183 11.20 -27.56 42.14
N GLN A 184 12.20 -27.78 41.27
CA GLN A 184 13.19 -28.85 41.44
C GLN A 184 13.99 -28.70 42.74
N ARG A 185 14.35 -27.46 43.08
CA ARG A 185 15.02 -27.15 44.33
C ARG A 185 14.14 -27.46 45.55
N ILE A 186 12.84 -27.14 45.49
CA ILE A 186 11.86 -27.45 46.53
C ILE A 186 11.74 -28.97 46.69
N VAL A 187 11.60 -29.73 45.59
CA VAL A 187 11.55 -31.21 45.63
C VAL A 187 12.82 -31.78 46.26
N SER A 188 14.00 -31.27 45.93
CA SER A 188 15.27 -31.73 46.49
C SER A 188 15.35 -31.49 48.01
N ILE A 189 14.96 -30.30 48.47
CA ILE A 189 14.93 -29.94 49.91
C ILE A 189 13.90 -30.82 50.64
N THR A 190 12.69 -30.98 50.08
CA THR A 190 11.65 -31.82 50.70
C THR A 190 12.11 -33.27 50.82
N ARG A 191 12.83 -33.81 49.83
CA ARG A 191 13.42 -35.16 49.87
C ARG A 191 14.46 -35.29 50.99
N GLN A 192 15.32 -34.27 51.18
CA GLN A 192 16.27 -34.23 52.27
C GLN A 192 15.56 -34.16 53.64
N LEU A 193 14.50 -33.36 53.77
CA LEU A 193 13.73 -33.29 55.01
C LEU A 193 13.06 -34.63 55.33
N LEU A 194 12.52 -35.32 54.32
CA LEU A 194 11.91 -36.64 54.47
C LEU A 194 12.95 -37.67 54.92
N SER A 195 14.13 -37.70 54.32
CA SER A 195 15.24 -38.61 54.70
C SER A 195 15.72 -38.39 56.13
N ASN A 196 15.56 -37.21 56.68
CA ASN A 196 15.86 -36.88 58.08
C ASN A 196 14.69 -37.02 59.04
N GLY A 197 13.54 -37.51 58.56
CA GLY A 197 12.33 -37.70 59.38
C GLY A 197 11.64 -36.40 59.78
N LEU A 198 11.87 -35.30 59.11
CA LEU A 198 11.36 -33.95 59.42
C LEU A 198 10.10 -33.57 58.64
N THR A 199 9.66 -34.41 57.70
CA THR A 199 8.44 -34.20 56.92
C THR A 199 7.79 -35.54 56.56
N SER A 200 6.59 -35.50 55.95
CA SER A 200 5.86 -36.68 55.49
C SER A 200 6.01 -36.90 53.98
N ASP A 201 5.72 -38.16 53.53
CA ASP A 201 5.68 -38.51 52.10
C ASP A 201 4.68 -37.66 51.30
N ASP A 202 3.58 -37.27 51.94
CA ASP A 202 2.55 -36.45 51.31
C ASP A 202 3.08 -35.08 50.82
N HIS A 203 3.97 -34.45 51.61
CA HIS A 203 4.63 -33.22 51.22
C HIS A 203 5.58 -33.41 50.03
N LEU A 204 6.25 -34.57 49.93
CA LEU A 204 7.11 -34.90 48.80
C LEU A 204 6.26 -35.11 47.52
N TYR A 205 5.15 -35.85 47.60
CA TYR A 205 4.25 -36.05 46.47
C TYR A 205 3.62 -34.74 46.00
N THR A 206 3.25 -33.85 46.93
CA THR A 206 2.76 -32.52 46.60
C THR A 206 3.82 -31.67 45.89
N ALA A 207 5.07 -31.69 46.38
CA ALA A 207 6.17 -30.97 45.74
C ALA A 207 6.49 -31.49 44.32
N GLN A 208 6.43 -32.82 44.12
CA GLN A 208 6.61 -33.46 42.81
C GLN A 208 5.47 -33.18 41.84
N GLY A 209 4.24 -33.07 42.34
CA GLY A 209 3.09 -32.73 41.50
C GLY A 209 3.08 -31.27 40.98
N ASN A 210 3.89 -30.39 41.60
CA ASN A 210 4.06 -29.01 41.20
C ASN A 210 5.29 -28.79 40.26
N GLU A 211 6.12 -29.80 40.03
CA GLU A 211 7.25 -29.83 39.10
C GLU A 211 6.77 -30.05 37.65
#